data_ecebc375dc197dda082ea42f9480ffe7
#
_entry.id   ecebc375dc197dda082ea42f9480ffe7
#
_cell.length_a   1.000
_cell.length_b   1.000
_cell.length_c   1.000
_cell.angle_alpha   90.00
_cell.angle_beta   90.00
_cell.angle_gamma   90.00
#
_symmetry.space_group_name_H-M   'P 1'
#
loop_
_entity.id
_entity.type
_entity.pdbx_description
1 polymer ?
#
loop_
_entity_poly.entity_id
_entity_poly.type
_entity_poly.pdbx_seq_one_letter_code
_entity_poly.pdbx_strand_id
1 'polypeptide(L)'
;MPFRLPAPRRRGVTLIEIMISVVILSVVLLGMGRYLVSFSQTVRTSEARTMAVALASSRISEIRASPNYSGLETNYATTETSITGFPGFTRSTTITHLGGPRPTYTNDYKTVTVVVTAPGIAAPIKKTIIVAAP
;
A
#
# COMPACT_ATOMS: atom_id res chain seq x y z
N MET A 1 -8.45 26.99 -72.05
CA MET A 1 -9.52 26.15 -71.48
C MET A 1 -9.19 25.93 -70.01
N PRO A 2 -9.97 26.43 -69.05
CA PRO A 2 -9.71 26.22 -67.65
C PRO A 2 -10.22 24.81 -67.18
N PHE A 3 -9.34 24.01 -66.62
CA PHE A 3 -9.64 22.70 -66.05
C PHE A 3 -10.42 22.91 -64.75
N ARG A 4 -11.71 22.59 -64.71
CA ARG A 4 -12.52 22.60 -63.49
C ARG A 4 -12.33 21.24 -62.80
N LEU A 5 -11.69 21.25 -61.64
CA LEU A 5 -11.63 20.10 -60.74
C LEU A 5 -13.05 19.83 -60.18
N PRO A 6 -13.49 18.57 -60.17
CA PRO A 6 -14.79 18.23 -59.60
C PRO A 6 -14.79 18.49 -58.09
N ALA A 7 -15.81 19.16 -57.57
CA ALA A 7 -15.97 19.42 -56.15
C ALA A 7 -16.15 18.11 -55.39
N PRO A 8 -15.50 17.94 -54.21
CA PRO A 8 -15.65 16.72 -53.41
C PRO A 8 -17.12 16.56 -52.98
N ARG A 9 -17.72 15.45 -53.35
CA ARG A 9 -19.08 15.07 -52.88
C ARG A 9 -19.04 14.87 -51.37
N ARG A 10 -19.61 15.76 -50.58
CA ARG A 10 -19.86 15.59 -49.14
C ARG A 10 -20.86 14.46 -48.96
N ARG A 11 -20.40 13.32 -48.45
CA ARG A 11 -21.26 12.22 -48.04
C ARG A 11 -21.99 12.64 -46.78
N GLY A 12 -23.32 12.66 -46.77
CA GLY A 12 -24.13 12.90 -45.59
C GLY A 12 -24.07 11.67 -44.67
N VAL A 13 -24.10 11.90 -43.36
CA VAL A 13 -24.21 10.84 -42.35
C VAL A 13 -25.63 10.26 -42.38
N THR A 14 -25.75 8.94 -42.38
CA THR A 14 -27.03 8.25 -42.38
C THR A 14 -27.61 8.17 -40.95
N LEU A 15 -28.95 8.14 -40.84
CA LEU A 15 -29.61 8.03 -39.55
C LEU A 15 -29.21 6.75 -38.78
N ILE A 16 -29.01 5.64 -39.50
CA ILE A 16 -28.56 4.37 -38.94
C ILE A 16 -27.13 4.48 -38.39
N GLU A 17 -26.26 5.21 -39.01
CA GLU A 17 -24.88 5.43 -38.56
C GLU A 17 -24.83 6.21 -37.23
N ILE A 18 -25.72 7.20 -37.07
CA ILE A 18 -25.86 7.95 -35.82
C ILE A 18 -26.36 7.00 -34.71
N MET A 19 -27.36 6.17 -34.99
CA MET A 19 -27.93 5.24 -34.00
C MET A 19 -26.85 4.24 -33.53
N ILE A 20 -26.07 3.66 -34.44
CA ILE A 20 -25.01 2.72 -34.12
C ILE A 20 -23.92 3.45 -33.32
N SER A 21 -23.54 4.65 -33.69
CA SER A 21 -22.53 5.45 -32.99
C SER A 21 -22.94 5.75 -31.54
N VAL A 22 -24.21 6.09 -31.30
CA VAL A 22 -24.72 6.35 -29.95
C VAL A 22 -24.73 5.09 -29.10
N VAL A 23 -25.10 3.95 -29.68
CA VAL A 23 -25.04 2.65 -28.95
C VAL A 23 -23.63 2.30 -28.57
N ILE A 24 -22.66 2.39 -29.49
CA ILE A 24 -21.25 2.11 -29.20
C ILE A 24 -20.71 3.07 -28.13
N LEU A 25 -21.00 4.36 -28.25
CA LEU A 25 -20.59 5.37 -27.27
C LEU A 25 -21.15 5.07 -25.88
N SER A 26 -22.42 4.66 -25.79
CA SER A 26 -23.07 4.30 -24.51
C SER A 26 -22.37 3.11 -23.83
N VAL A 27 -22.03 2.07 -24.59
CA VAL A 27 -21.32 0.89 -24.06
C VAL A 27 -19.92 1.26 -23.55
N VAL A 28 -19.19 2.12 -24.30
CA VAL A 28 -17.87 2.60 -23.89
C VAL A 28 -17.95 3.41 -22.60
N LEU A 29 -18.89 4.34 -22.50
CA LEU A 29 -19.08 5.17 -21.29
C LEU A 29 -19.42 4.34 -20.06
N LEU A 30 -20.28 3.32 -20.18
CA LEU A 30 -20.62 2.42 -19.08
C LEU A 30 -19.40 1.58 -18.63
N GLY A 31 -18.60 1.11 -19.57
CA GLY A 31 -17.35 0.39 -19.28
C GLY A 31 -16.33 1.25 -18.55
N MET A 32 -16.20 2.51 -18.96
CA MET A 32 -15.23 3.46 -18.39
C MET A 32 -15.56 3.79 -16.92
N GLY A 33 -16.85 3.89 -16.56
CA GLY A 33 -17.26 4.15 -15.18
C GLY A 33 -16.79 3.06 -14.20
N ARG A 34 -16.92 1.79 -14.55
CA ARG A 34 -16.42 0.66 -13.74
C ARG A 34 -14.91 0.67 -13.60
N TYR A 35 -14.19 0.98 -14.65
CA TYR A 35 -12.74 1.08 -14.64
C TYR A 35 -12.24 2.16 -13.65
N LEU A 36 -12.85 3.34 -13.65
CA LEU A 36 -12.49 4.44 -12.75
C LEU A 36 -12.67 4.07 -11.27
N VAL A 37 -13.74 3.37 -10.92
CA VAL A 37 -13.98 2.89 -9.54
C VAL A 37 -12.90 1.88 -9.13
N SER A 38 -12.61 0.90 -9.96
CA SER A 38 -11.58 -0.10 -9.70
C SER A 38 -10.19 0.52 -9.56
N PHE A 39 -9.85 1.45 -10.44
CA PHE A 39 -8.60 2.21 -10.39
C PHE A 39 -8.46 3.00 -9.08
N SER A 40 -9.49 3.72 -8.67
CA SER A 40 -9.51 4.49 -7.42
C SER A 40 -9.29 3.59 -6.18
N GLN A 41 -9.90 2.41 -6.16
CA GLN A 41 -9.69 1.43 -5.08
C GLN A 41 -8.24 0.92 -5.05
N THR A 42 -7.66 0.64 -6.21
CA THR A 42 -6.26 0.18 -6.32
C THR A 42 -5.29 1.25 -5.81
N VAL A 43 -5.50 2.51 -6.16
CA VAL A 43 -4.67 3.63 -5.67
C VAL A 43 -4.73 3.73 -4.15
N ARG A 44 -5.94 3.74 -3.56
CA ARG A 44 -6.12 3.81 -2.09
C ARG A 44 -5.44 2.64 -1.36
N THR A 45 -5.56 1.43 -1.89
CA THR A 45 -4.90 0.25 -1.32
C THR A 45 -3.37 0.36 -1.40
N SER A 46 -2.85 0.88 -2.50
CA SER A 46 -1.41 1.11 -2.68
C SER A 46 -0.87 2.18 -1.71
N GLU A 47 -1.59 3.28 -1.53
CA GLU A 47 -1.25 4.32 -0.55
C GLU A 47 -1.26 3.77 0.87
N ALA A 48 -2.32 3.07 1.28
CA ALA A 48 -2.41 2.45 2.61
C ALA A 48 -1.26 1.47 2.86
N ARG A 49 -0.88 0.69 1.84
CA ARG A 49 0.27 -0.22 1.91
C ARG A 49 1.60 0.50 2.10
N THR A 50 1.81 1.59 1.36
CA THR A 50 3.02 2.42 1.49
C THR A 50 3.13 3.05 2.87
N MET A 51 2.03 3.56 3.41
CA MET A 51 1.97 4.12 4.77
C MET A 51 2.23 3.03 5.83
N ALA A 52 1.66 1.84 5.68
CA ALA A 52 1.90 0.72 6.59
C ALA A 52 3.37 0.28 6.60
N VAL A 53 4.04 0.25 5.43
CA VAL A 53 5.47 -0.03 5.32
C VAL A 53 6.29 1.06 6.00
N ALA A 54 5.94 2.33 5.83
CA ALA A 54 6.61 3.45 6.47
C ALA A 54 6.49 3.37 8.01
N LEU A 55 5.29 3.10 8.54
CA LEU A 55 5.04 2.93 9.98
C LEU A 55 5.84 1.76 10.57
N ALA A 56 5.90 0.62 9.87
CA ALA A 56 6.70 -0.52 10.31
C ALA A 56 8.20 -0.19 10.30
N SER A 57 8.67 0.51 9.28
CA SER A 57 10.08 0.92 9.15
C SER A 57 10.50 1.93 10.21
N SER A 58 9.64 2.92 10.49
CA SER A 58 9.86 3.92 11.52
C SER A 58 10.04 3.26 12.90
N ARG A 59 9.16 2.30 13.26
CA ARG A 59 9.28 1.58 14.53
C ARG A 59 10.57 0.77 14.63
N ILE A 60 10.95 0.12 13.54
CA ILE A 60 12.22 -0.64 13.49
C ILE A 60 13.42 0.30 13.66
N SER A 61 13.40 1.47 13.03
CA SER A 61 14.48 2.46 13.16
C SER A 61 14.58 3.00 14.58
N GLU A 62 13.45 3.25 15.23
CA GLU A 62 13.37 3.67 16.62
C GLU A 62 13.98 2.61 17.56
N ILE A 63 13.62 1.35 17.38
CA ILE A 63 14.16 0.23 18.19
C ILE A 63 15.67 0.06 17.97
N ARG A 64 16.16 0.18 16.73
CA ARG A 64 17.58 0.11 16.40
C ARG A 64 18.40 1.26 17.01
N ALA A 65 17.80 2.44 17.13
CA ALA A 65 18.43 3.61 17.73
C ALA A 65 18.42 3.57 19.27
N SER A 66 17.68 2.64 19.87
CA SER A 66 17.60 2.52 21.32
C SER A 66 18.89 1.93 21.90
N PRO A 67 19.57 2.63 22.83
CA PRO A 67 20.79 2.14 23.48
C PRO A 67 20.52 1.05 24.53
N ASN A 68 19.27 0.88 24.95
CA ASN A 68 18.89 -0.02 26.02
C ASN A 68 18.37 -1.35 25.49
N TYR A 69 19.27 -2.31 25.26
CA TYR A 69 18.93 -3.66 24.82
C TYR A 69 18.01 -4.40 25.82
N SER A 70 18.28 -4.30 27.13
CA SER A 70 17.49 -5.02 28.15
C SER A 70 16.07 -4.49 28.27
N GLY A 71 15.85 -3.20 28.06
CA GLY A 71 14.54 -2.54 28.13
C GLY A 71 13.69 -2.63 26.87
N LEU A 72 14.17 -3.25 25.79
CA LEU A 72 13.43 -3.27 24.51
C LEU A 72 12.03 -3.88 24.62
N GLU A 73 11.89 -4.98 25.38
CA GLU A 73 10.60 -5.65 25.57
C GLU A 73 9.61 -4.76 26.32
N THR A 74 10.05 -4.16 27.43
CA THR A 74 9.19 -3.30 28.27
C THR A 74 8.77 -2.02 27.54
N ASN A 75 9.67 -1.44 26.73
CA ASN A 75 9.44 -0.14 26.11
C ASN A 75 8.71 -0.23 24.75
N TYR A 76 8.88 -1.34 24.02
CA TYR A 76 8.43 -1.41 22.63
C TYR A 76 7.47 -2.57 22.33
N ALA A 77 7.37 -3.62 23.18
CA ALA A 77 6.44 -4.71 22.96
C ALA A 77 5.00 -4.29 23.31
N THR A 78 4.33 -3.63 22.36
CA THR A 78 3.00 -3.08 22.54
C THR A 78 2.18 -3.13 21.25
N THR A 79 0.86 -3.03 21.40
CA THR A 79 -0.09 -2.85 20.30
C THR A 79 -0.72 -1.46 20.37
N GLU A 80 -0.52 -0.68 19.34
CA GLU A 80 -1.02 0.69 19.18
C GLU A 80 -2.16 0.70 18.17
N THR A 81 -3.36 1.07 18.62
CA THR A 81 -4.57 1.15 17.79
C THR A 81 -4.92 2.58 17.38
N SER A 82 -4.28 3.57 18.01
CA SER A 82 -4.45 5.01 17.71
C SER A 82 -3.10 5.63 17.42
N ILE A 83 -2.69 5.57 16.16
CA ILE A 83 -1.44 6.18 15.71
C ILE A 83 -1.75 7.58 15.20
N THR A 84 -1.12 8.62 15.81
CA THR A 84 -1.34 10.01 15.43
C THR A 84 -1.04 10.24 13.96
N GLY A 85 -2.01 10.79 13.23
CA GLY A 85 -1.89 11.02 11.78
C GLY A 85 -2.26 9.82 10.90
N PHE A 86 -2.55 8.64 11.49
CA PHE A 86 -2.89 7.43 10.74
C PHE A 86 -4.14 6.76 11.28
N PRO A 87 -5.33 7.35 11.08
CA PRO A 87 -6.58 6.79 11.59
C PRO A 87 -6.86 5.41 10.94
N GLY A 88 -7.26 4.45 11.79
CA GLY A 88 -7.58 3.09 11.36
C GLY A 88 -6.37 2.17 11.15
N PHE A 89 -5.14 2.66 11.35
CA PHE A 89 -3.96 1.82 11.36
C PHE A 89 -3.72 1.24 12.75
N THR A 90 -3.31 -0.02 12.80
CA THR A 90 -2.89 -0.69 14.03
C THR A 90 -1.48 -1.21 13.84
N ARG A 91 -0.61 -0.95 14.80
CA ARG A 91 0.77 -1.42 14.83
C ARG A 91 1.01 -2.29 16.05
N SER A 92 1.37 -3.55 15.84
CA SER A 92 1.75 -4.48 16.91
C SER A 92 3.23 -4.80 16.82
N THR A 93 3.93 -4.61 17.92
CA THR A 93 5.36 -4.92 18.05
C THR A 93 5.52 -6.06 19.01
N THR A 94 6.08 -7.17 18.55
CA THR A 94 6.39 -8.36 19.36
C THR A 94 7.89 -8.52 19.42
N ILE A 95 8.42 -8.73 20.62
CA ILE A 95 9.86 -8.95 20.86
C ILE A 95 10.02 -10.28 21.55
N THR A 96 10.85 -11.16 20.98
CA THR A 96 11.15 -12.47 21.52
C THR A 96 12.63 -12.54 21.81
N HIS A 97 12.99 -12.80 23.07
CA HIS A 97 14.38 -12.98 23.48
C HIS A 97 14.81 -14.44 23.24
N LEU A 98 15.96 -14.63 22.65
CA LEU A 98 16.56 -15.94 22.38
C LEU A 98 18.01 -15.94 22.86
N GLY A 99 18.35 -16.93 23.68
CA GLY A 99 19.67 -17.01 24.32
C GLY A 99 19.71 -16.33 25.67
N GLY A 100 20.86 -15.80 26.05
CA GLY A 100 21.10 -15.15 27.32
C GLY A 100 22.57 -14.79 27.52
N PRO A 101 22.94 -14.24 28.69
CA PRO A 101 24.28 -13.73 28.94
C PRO A 101 25.34 -14.83 28.92
N ARG A 102 26.54 -14.46 28.43
CA ARG A 102 27.71 -15.33 28.48
C ARG A 102 28.18 -15.51 29.94
N PRO A 103 28.81 -16.63 30.28
CA PRO A 103 29.25 -17.76 29.43
C PRO A 103 28.17 -18.84 29.21
N THR A 104 26.98 -18.71 29.81
CA THR A 104 25.94 -19.74 29.80
C THR A 104 25.37 -19.97 28.42
N TYR A 105 25.25 -18.93 27.62
CA TYR A 105 24.72 -18.99 26.27
C TYR A 105 25.75 -18.52 25.23
N THR A 106 25.75 -19.20 24.08
CA THR A 106 26.64 -18.85 22.97
C THR A 106 26.16 -17.59 22.24
N ASN A 107 24.82 -17.38 22.23
CA ASN A 107 24.17 -16.28 21.54
C ASN A 107 23.20 -15.58 22.47
N ASP A 108 23.13 -14.27 22.38
CA ASP A 108 22.11 -13.44 23.03
C ASP A 108 21.59 -12.44 21.99
N TYR A 109 20.32 -12.61 21.58
CA TYR A 109 19.69 -11.72 20.63
C TYR A 109 18.17 -11.65 20.83
N LYS A 110 17.58 -10.56 20.39
CA LYS A 110 16.13 -10.36 20.39
C LYS A 110 15.62 -10.29 18.95
N THR A 111 14.58 -11.06 18.67
CA THR A 111 13.85 -10.99 17.42
C THR A 111 12.68 -10.03 17.58
N VAL A 112 12.71 -8.94 16.84
CA VAL A 112 11.66 -7.92 16.83
C VAL A 112 10.81 -8.09 15.58
N THR A 113 9.52 -8.30 15.78
CA THR A 113 8.53 -8.39 14.68
C THR A 113 7.53 -7.25 14.82
N VAL A 114 7.45 -6.42 13.81
CA VAL A 114 6.47 -5.33 13.70
C VAL A 114 5.44 -5.71 12.65
N VAL A 115 4.18 -5.73 13.04
CA VAL A 115 3.02 -6.03 12.19
C VAL A 115 2.14 -4.78 12.12
N VAL A 116 1.86 -4.30 10.92
CA VAL A 116 0.97 -3.16 10.68
C VAL A 116 -0.21 -3.61 9.85
N THR A 117 -1.41 -3.36 10.36
CA THR A 117 -2.68 -3.50 9.64
C THR A 117 -3.22 -2.14 9.26
N ALA A 118 -3.87 -2.04 8.12
CA ALA A 118 -4.48 -0.82 7.63
C ALA A 118 -5.82 -1.12 6.94
N PRO A 119 -6.73 -0.13 6.89
CA PRO A 119 -7.97 -0.26 6.14
C PRO A 119 -7.70 -0.53 4.66
N GLY A 120 -8.42 -1.47 4.07
CA GLY A 120 -8.34 -1.76 2.63
C GLY A 120 -7.16 -2.62 2.18
N ILE A 121 -6.25 -3.04 3.06
CA ILE A 121 -5.23 -4.03 2.74
C ILE A 121 -5.66 -5.42 3.24
N ALA A 122 -5.61 -6.41 2.36
CA ALA A 122 -6.05 -7.78 2.67
C ALA A 122 -5.08 -8.53 3.59
N ALA A 123 -3.78 -8.21 3.52
CA ALA A 123 -2.75 -8.86 4.31
C ALA A 123 -1.92 -7.83 5.10
N PRO A 124 -1.67 -8.06 6.40
CA PRO A 124 -0.86 -7.15 7.21
C PRO A 124 0.58 -7.07 6.70
N ILE A 125 1.19 -5.91 6.86
CA ILE A 125 2.61 -5.71 6.57
C ILE A 125 3.42 -6.18 7.78
N LYS A 126 4.27 -7.15 7.57
CA LYS A 126 5.15 -7.72 8.61
C LYS A 126 6.61 -7.41 8.29
N LYS A 127 7.33 -6.84 9.26
CA LYS A 127 8.79 -6.67 9.20
C LYS A 127 9.43 -7.29 10.45
N THR A 128 10.51 -8.02 10.26
CA THR A 128 11.26 -8.67 11.34
C THR A 128 12.73 -8.29 11.26
N ILE A 129 13.32 -7.98 12.40
CA ILE A 129 14.75 -7.74 12.55
C ILE A 129 15.28 -8.53 13.75
N ILE A 130 16.59 -8.73 13.75
CA ILE A 130 17.34 -9.31 14.87
C ILE A 130 18.20 -8.19 15.47
N VAL A 131 18.14 -8.05 16.78
CA VAL A 131 18.98 -7.16 17.57
C VAL A 131 19.84 -8.02 18.47
N ALA A 132 21.16 -8.03 18.26
CA ALA A 132 22.11 -8.73 19.09
C ALA A 132 22.38 -7.93 20.36
N ALA A 133 22.72 -8.62 21.44
CA ALA A 133 23.27 -7.99 22.64
C ALA A 133 24.65 -7.37 22.32
N PRO A 134 24.97 -6.22 22.93
CA PRO A 134 26.25 -5.54 22.76
C PRO A 134 27.43 -6.32 23.30
#